data_fb8790e3f5b22509bb909890836b7817
#
_entry.id   fb8790e3f5b22509bb909890836b7817
#
_cell.length_a   1.000
_cell.length_b   1.000
_cell.length_c   1.000
_cell.angle_alpha   90.00
_cell.angle_beta   90.00
_cell.angle_gamma   90.00
#
_symmetry.space_group_name_H-M   'P 1'
#
loop_
_entity.id
_entity.type
_entity.pdbx_description
1 polymer ?
#
loop_
_entity_poly.entity_id
_entity_poly.type
_entity_poly.pdbx_seq_one_letter_code
_entity_poly.pdbx_strand_id
1 'polypeptide(L)'
;MKYYTETRTKEYLLPETIVLKTQTVTDEALLLSAYSRQNFLGRENTCIVKGKGVIILDFGQEYYGGLRIVLGGCEMRPNVPNISIRFGESLSECCTPMGEKNASNDHSTRDMTVYMSSNSDMEWGNTGYRYVRIEFIEDGIYRINNVFGTFIHGAYPDAVYETDDETVNKILKMVTRTVFLNAQNYIWDGIKRDQHVWVGDLFPEVLGYLYLYKDRKVVRDTLDFVLDTAGFPCWMNGIPSYNVWFLLVVDAYCRLTGEENERYAEAVYQILQQLDGCIQGGELHPERAGLSYWCADFFDWPTFEHEDGRRGVHYLLRYALKAVQRQPLCGAKACELARKISEKLGPLAGEATFKSVAALKLLCGEADEGRVAFLKADGAAGYSSFLSYLISRALVENGEMQAAFDNLKEYYGGMLAMGATTCWESFDVAWMKNACKITELPREGKEDVHGDRGADCYLGFRHSLCHGWSCGFLPFFVENVVGFHYMDEQCTKVAFTPSLCGLKYVRASIPTPKGMVEVEHKLVNGRVETSCRMPEGLTYDGENAENACVQLCADHCGALRTSCKAHVANLIDDRSVL
;
A
#
# COMPACT_ATOMS: atom_id res chain seq x y z
N MET A 1 28.38 -17.08 -17.96
CA MET A 1 28.12 -16.99 -16.49
C MET A 1 26.71 -16.52 -16.33
N LYS A 2 25.85 -17.25 -15.59
CA LYS A 2 24.49 -16.83 -15.31
C LYS A 2 24.47 -16.25 -13.89
N TYR A 3 24.25 -14.96 -13.74
CA TYR A 3 24.05 -14.30 -12.46
C TYR A 3 22.90 -13.30 -12.59
N TYR A 4 22.22 -13.05 -11.48
CA TYR A 4 21.20 -12.04 -11.34
C TYR A 4 21.78 -10.85 -10.56
N THR A 5 21.57 -9.65 -11.06
CA THR A 5 21.99 -8.43 -10.36
C THR A 5 20.81 -7.86 -9.60
N GLU A 6 20.96 -7.71 -8.29
CA GLU A 6 19.99 -7.00 -7.46
C GLU A 6 19.96 -5.52 -7.88
N THR A 7 18.77 -5.01 -8.17
CA THR A 7 18.57 -3.63 -8.66
C THR A 7 18.02 -2.68 -7.58
N ARG A 8 17.56 -3.23 -6.45
CA ARG A 8 17.10 -2.41 -5.33
C ARG A 8 18.25 -1.73 -4.61
N THR A 9 17.96 -0.59 -4.03
CA THR A 9 18.89 0.12 -3.17
C THR A 9 18.87 -0.50 -1.76
N LYS A 10 20.03 -0.58 -1.11
CA LYS A 10 20.16 -0.94 0.30
C LYS A 10 20.84 0.18 1.05
N GLU A 11 20.17 0.71 2.05
CA GLU A 11 20.66 1.76 2.93
C GLU A 11 20.80 1.25 4.37
N TYR A 12 21.57 1.98 5.19
CA TYR A 12 21.76 1.71 6.60
C TYR A 12 21.23 2.89 7.42
N LEU A 13 20.29 2.59 8.31
CA LEU A 13 19.58 3.57 9.13
C LEU A 13 20.10 3.52 10.56
N LEU A 14 20.24 4.66 11.19
CA LEU A 14 20.40 4.75 12.64
C LEU A 14 19.01 4.67 13.29
N PRO A 15 18.87 4.03 14.47
CA PRO A 15 17.66 4.15 15.25
C PRO A 15 17.41 5.61 15.65
N GLU A 16 16.14 6.03 15.65
CA GLU A 16 15.77 7.36 16.13
C GLU A 16 15.82 7.44 17.64
N THR A 17 15.35 6.38 18.32
CA THR A 17 15.33 6.33 19.78
C THR A 17 15.59 4.93 20.33
N ILE A 18 16.04 4.88 21.59
CA ILE A 18 16.09 3.68 22.40
C ILE A 18 14.88 3.67 23.32
N VAL A 19 13.90 2.81 23.02
CA VAL A 19 12.64 2.75 23.76
C VAL A 19 12.81 2.13 25.14
N LEU A 20 13.67 1.08 25.22
CA LEU A 20 13.92 0.36 26.46
C LEU A 20 15.33 -0.22 26.46
N LYS A 21 15.96 -0.21 27.65
CA LYS A 21 17.17 -0.97 27.91
C LYS A 21 17.17 -1.55 29.32
N THR A 22 17.89 -2.63 29.53
CA THR A 22 18.18 -3.16 30.89
C THR A 22 19.34 -2.41 31.54
N GLN A 23 19.48 -2.53 32.88
CA GLN A 23 20.57 -1.91 33.65
C GLN A 23 21.95 -2.44 33.26
N THR A 24 22.04 -3.60 32.64
CA THR A 24 23.27 -4.23 32.15
C THR A 24 23.85 -3.54 30.91
N VAL A 25 23.10 -2.64 30.27
CA VAL A 25 23.48 -1.87 29.09
C VAL A 25 23.94 -0.49 29.51
N THR A 26 25.15 -0.10 29.08
CA THR A 26 25.74 1.23 29.31
C THR A 26 26.22 1.86 28.00
N ASP A 27 26.29 3.18 27.96
CA ASP A 27 26.72 3.96 26.80
C ASP A 27 25.87 3.76 25.55
N GLU A 28 24.60 3.41 25.75
CA GLU A 28 23.62 3.13 24.68
C GLU A 28 23.39 4.31 23.73
N ALA A 29 23.56 5.54 24.19
CA ALA A 29 23.43 6.73 23.35
C ALA A 29 24.38 6.71 22.14
N LEU A 30 25.47 5.95 22.21
CA LEU A 30 26.38 5.75 21.08
C LEU A 30 25.75 4.98 19.92
N LEU A 31 24.69 4.21 20.16
CA LEU A 31 23.95 3.50 19.12
C LEU A 31 23.10 4.43 18.24
N LEU A 32 22.83 5.65 18.72
CA LEU A 32 22.10 6.68 17.96
C LEU A 32 23.02 7.52 17.04
N SER A 33 24.30 7.17 16.95
CA SER A 33 25.28 7.85 16.13
C SER A 33 26.15 6.87 15.35
N ALA A 34 26.57 7.26 14.15
CA ALA A 34 27.43 6.44 13.31
C ALA A 34 28.92 6.73 13.59
N TYR A 35 29.41 6.44 14.80
CA TYR A 35 30.82 6.61 15.13
C TYR A 35 31.72 5.77 14.23
N SER A 36 31.36 4.51 13.99
CA SER A 36 32.10 3.63 13.10
C SER A 36 31.14 2.77 12.28
N ARG A 37 31.38 2.68 10.96
CA ARG A 37 30.66 1.76 10.06
C ARG A 37 31.36 0.42 9.90
N GLN A 38 32.47 0.24 10.61
CA GLN A 38 33.34 -0.94 10.56
C GLN A 38 33.65 -1.36 11.99
N ASN A 39 33.81 -2.66 12.24
CA ASN A 39 34.27 -3.13 13.53
C ASN A 39 35.71 -2.62 13.80
N PHE A 40 36.04 -2.45 15.06
CA PHE A 40 37.37 -2.04 15.50
C PHE A 40 37.72 -2.66 16.86
N LEU A 41 39.00 -2.83 17.10
CA LEU A 41 39.52 -3.53 18.31
C LEU A 41 39.54 -2.65 19.57
N GLY A 42 39.34 -1.34 19.43
CA GLY A 42 39.29 -0.40 20.55
C GLY A 42 38.14 -0.72 21.50
N ARG A 43 38.30 -0.33 22.76
CA ARG A 43 37.28 -0.51 23.80
C ARG A 43 36.54 0.77 24.15
N GLU A 44 36.98 1.88 23.59
CA GLU A 44 36.37 3.20 23.75
C GLU A 44 35.27 3.39 22.71
N ASN A 45 34.32 4.26 23.03
CA ASN A 45 33.19 4.61 22.13
C ASN A 45 32.37 3.40 21.68
N THR A 46 32.07 2.48 22.60
CA THR A 46 31.21 1.31 22.35
C THR A 46 30.11 1.24 23.39
N CYS A 47 28.90 0.88 22.93
CA CYS A 47 27.85 0.47 23.86
C CYS A 47 28.22 -0.89 24.46
N ILE A 48 28.08 -1.03 25.77
CA ILE A 48 28.51 -2.24 26.48
C ILE A 48 27.33 -2.95 27.13
N VAL A 49 27.22 -4.24 26.91
CA VAL A 49 26.28 -5.12 27.63
C VAL A 49 27.11 -6.08 28.51
N LYS A 50 26.91 -6.03 29.85
CA LYS A 50 27.56 -6.89 30.80
C LYS A 50 26.58 -7.94 31.33
N GLY A 51 26.80 -9.20 30.96
CA GLY A 51 25.86 -10.30 31.21
C GLY A 51 24.72 -10.32 30.17
N LYS A 52 23.55 -10.78 30.61
CA LYS A 52 22.34 -10.77 29.80
C LYS A 52 21.72 -9.38 29.79
N GLY A 53 21.11 -8.99 28.64
CA GLY A 53 20.53 -7.67 28.54
C GLY A 53 19.61 -7.52 27.34
N VAL A 54 18.79 -6.46 27.36
CA VAL A 54 17.82 -6.14 26.29
C VAL A 54 18.01 -4.70 25.88
N ILE A 55 17.91 -4.46 24.59
CA ILE A 55 17.79 -3.14 23.96
C ILE A 55 16.62 -3.19 23.00
N ILE A 56 15.71 -2.20 23.04
CA ILE A 56 14.64 -2.03 22.05
C ILE A 56 14.84 -0.69 21.35
N LEU A 57 14.92 -0.76 20.04
CA LEU A 57 15.16 0.36 19.13
C LEU A 57 13.88 0.71 18.39
N ASP A 58 13.58 2.02 18.24
CA ASP A 58 12.57 2.55 17.32
C ASP A 58 13.28 3.26 16.15
N PHE A 59 12.93 2.89 14.93
CA PHE A 59 13.43 3.53 13.69
C PHE A 59 12.47 4.63 13.17
N GLY A 60 11.46 5.02 13.97
CA GLY A 60 10.56 6.14 13.73
C GLY A 60 9.41 5.81 12.80
N GLN A 61 9.64 5.00 11.79
CA GLN A 61 8.63 4.60 10.80
C GLN A 61 8.89 3.19 10.28
N GLU A 62 7.93 2.68 9.50
CA GLU A 62 8.02 1.35 8.90
C GLU A 62 9.10 1.29 7.81
N TYR A 63 9.88 0.19 7.76
CA TYR A 63 10.90 -0.11 6.77
C TYR A 63 10.83 -1.59 6.36
N TYR A 64 11.29 -1.89 5.15
CA TYR A 64 11.57 -3.24 4.70
C TYR A 64 13.09 -3.51 4.74
N GLY A 65 13.48 -4.60 5.37
CA GLY A 65 14.89 -4.99 5.49
C GLY A 65 15.17 -5.77 6.76
N GLY A 66 16.10 -5.30 7.59
CA GLY A 66 16.51 -6.03 8.78
C GLY A 66 17.42 -5.23 9.69
N LEU A 67 18.32 -5.96 10.37
CA LEU A 67 19.25 -5.41 11.35
C LEU A 67 20.68 -5.80 11.02
N ARG A 68 21.59 -4.84 11.06
CA ARG A 68 23.04 -5.04 11.05
C ARG A 68 23.62 -4.71 12.41
N ILE A 69 24.34 -5.65 13.01
CA ILE A 69 25.06 -5.46 14.27
C ILE A 69 26.55 -5.54 14.00
N VAL A 70 27.30 -4.58 14.52
CA VAL A 70 28.77 -4.54 14.47
C VAL A 70 29.31 -4.70 15.88
N LEU A 71 29.92 -5.86 16.17
CA LEU A 71 30.56 -6.15 17.46
C LEU A 71 32.07 -5.94 17.40
N GLY A 72 32.61 -5.29 18.43
CA GLY A 72 34.04 -5.25 18.72
C GLY A 72 34.52 -6.45 19.48
N GLY A 73 35.62 -6.28 20.25
CA GLY A 73 36.21 -7.31 21.08
C GLY A 73 35.30 -7.68 22.26
N CYS A 74 34.64 -8.84 22.19
CA CYS A 74 33.74 -9.38 23.21
C CYS A 74 34.38 -10.48 24.03
N GLU A 75 33.91 -10.64 25.27
CA GLU A 75 34.27 -11.72 26.18
C GLU A 75 33.02 -12.60 26.36
N MET A 76 32.92 -13.70 25.61
CA MET A 76 31.73 -14.54 25.56
C MET A 76 32.08 -15.99 25.22
N ARG A 77 31.13 -16.90 25.50
CA ARG A 77 31.28 -18.32 25.16
C ARG A 77 31.24 -18.50 23.63
N PRO A 78 32.23 -19.15 23.02
CA PRO A 78 32.23 -19.37 21.57
C PRO A 78 31.22 -20.45 21.17
N ASN A 79 30.67 -20.32 19.94
CA ASN A 79 29.79 -21.30 19.29
C ASN A 79 28.49 -21.63 20.05
N VAL A 80 28.02 -20.72 20.88
CA VAL A 80 26.72 -20.81 21.55
C VAL A 80 25.83 -19.66 21.08
N PRO A 81 24.59 -19.92 20.70
CA PRO A 81 23.66 -18.82 20.37
C PRO A 81 23.60 -17.80 21.50
N ASN A 82 23.84 -16.55 21.19
CA ASN A 82 24.05 -15.51 22.18
C ASN A 82 23.19 -14.26 22.01
N ILE A 83 22.53 -14.13 20.88
CA ILE A 83 21.65 -12.99 20.59
C ILE A 83 20.31 -13.50 20.07
N SER A 84 19.22 -12.99 20.63
CA SER A 84 17.88 -13.10 20.08
C SER A 84 17.50 -11.75 19.46
N ILE A 85 16.98 -11.78 18.23
CA ILE A 85 16.54 -10.62 17.46
C ILE A 85 15.06 -10.79 17.17
N ARG A 86 14.26 -9.74 17.48
CA ARG A 86 12.84 -9.72 17.15
C ARG A 86 12.47 -8.41 16.53
N PHE A 87 11.85 -8.50 15.35
CA PHE A 87 11.28 -7.38 14.61
C PHE A 87 9.81 -7.20 14.96
N GLY A 88 9.30 -5.99 14.89
CA GLY A 88 7.90 -5.68 15.06
C GLY A 88 7.51 -4.41 14.32
N GLU A 89 6.33 -4.41 13.72
CA GLU A 89 5.70 -3.21 13.15
C GLU A 89 5.13 -2.33 14.27
N SER A 90 4.78 -2.94 15.42
CA SER A 90 4.41 -2.25 16.65
C SER A 90 5.38 -2.57 17.80
N LEU A 91 5.40 -1.70 18.80
CA LEU A 91 6.23 -1.91 20.00
C LEU A 91 5.80 -3.18 20.76
N SER A 92 4.50 -3.43 20.83
CA SER A 92 3.95 -4.62 21.49
C SER A 92 4.32 -5.91 20.74
N GLU A 93 4.27 -5.92 19.41
CA GLU A 93 4.71 -7.06 18.59
C GLU A 93 6.20 -7.37 18.84
N CYS A 94 7.04 -6.33 18.83
CA CYS A 94 8.47 -6.45 19.09
C CYS A 94 8.75 -7.06 20.49
N CYS A 95 7.86 -6.87 21.45
CA CYS A 95 7.98 -7.39 22.80
C CYS A 95 7.35 -8.79 22.98
N THR A 96 6.51 -9.24 22.06
CA THR A 96 5.74 -10.48 22.19
C THR A 96 6.48 -11.68 21.60
N PRO A 97 6.68 -12.77 22.36
CA PRO A 97 7.31 -13.97 21.85
C PRO A 97 6.43 -14.71 20.85
N MET A 98 7.08 -15.58 20.08
CA MET A 98 6.40 -16.47 19.13
C MET A 98 5.30 -17.31 19.79
N GLY A 99 4.17 -17.43 19.12
CA GLY A 99 3.02 -18.22 19.55
C GLY A 99 2.03 -17.47 20.43
N GLU A 100 2.37 -16.28 20.91
CA GLU A 100 1.43 -15.42 21.66
C GLU A 100 0.75 -14.43 20.74
N LYS A 101 -0.56 -14.19 20.92
CA LYS A 101 -1.37 -13.23 20.13
C LYS A 101 -1.14 -13.34 18.61
N ASN A 102 -1.03 -14.57 18.11
CA ASN A 102 -0.74 -14.89 16.70
C ASN A 102 0.60 -14.36 16.16
N ALA A 103 1.53 -14.00 17.03
CA ALA A 103 2.92 -13.74 16.63
C ALA A 103 3.53 -15.00 16.02
N SER A 104 3.97 -14.92 14.76
CA SER A 104 4.46 -16.08 14.02
C SER A 104 5.63 -15.74 13.09
N ASN A 105 6.43 -16.76 12.73
CA ASN A 105 7.38 -16.69 11.61
C ASN A 105 6.74 -17.23 10.32
N ASP A 106 5.43 -17.13 10.21
CA ASP A 106 4.67 -17.55 9.05
C ASP A 106 4.94 -16.60 7.88
N HIS A 107 5.42 -17.13 6.78
CA HIS A 107 5.80 -16.45 5.54
C HIS A 107 6.95 -15.43 5.65
N SER A 108 7.45 -15.15 6.85
CA SER A 108 8.62 -14.29 7.09
C SER A 108 9.20 -14.56 8.48
N THR A 109 10.51 -14.41 8.64
CA THR A 109 11.17 -14.64 9.92
C THR A 109 11.35 -13.33 10.67
N ARG A 110 10.50 -13.06 11.65
CA ARG A 110 10.56 -11.90 12.53
C ARG A 110 11.25 -12.12 13.87
N ASP A 111 11.37 -13.38 14.32
CA ASP A 111 11.96 -13.75 15.62
C ASP A 111 12.96 -14.88 15.42
N MET A 112 14.21 -14.66 15.84
CA MET A 112 15.30 -15.59 15.62
C MET A 112 16.33 -15.53 16.74
N THR A 113 16.99 -16.65 16.99
CA THR A 113 18.14 -16.74 17.88
C THR A 113 19.38 -17.11 17.07
N VAL A 114 20.44 -16.31 17.19
CA VAL A 114 21.64 -16.41 16.36
C VAL A 114 22.90 -16.46 17.21
N TYR A 115 23.98 -16.98 16.63
CA TYR A 115 25.32 -16.82 17.15
C TYR A 115 26.04 -15.69 16.42
N MET A 116 26.59 -14.75 17.18
CA MET A 116 27.44 -13.70 16.66
C MET A 116 28.80 -13.75 17.38
N SER A 117 29.87 -13.87 16.62
CA SER A 117 31.24 -13.97 17.18
C SER A 117 31.78 -12.60 17.59
N SER A 118 32.82 -12.59 18.42
CA SER A 118 33.60 -11.38 18.69
C SER A 118 34.25 -10.84 17.43
N ASN A 119 34.35 -9.50 17.31
CA ASN A 119 34.93 -8.79 16.15
C ASN A 119 34.24 -9.14 14.84
N SER A 120 32.91 -9.12 14.80
CA SER A 120 32.13 -9.49 13.65
C SER A 120 31.13 -8.41 13.25
N ASP A 121 30.72 -8.49 12.01
CA ASP A 121 29.75 -7.61 11.35
C ASP A 121 28.76 -8.49 10.61
N MET A 122 27.51 -8.51 11.02
CA MET A 122 26.50 -9.44 10.53
C MET A 122 25.16 -8.75 10.32
N GLU A 123 24.38 -9.27 9.36
CA GLU A 123 23.06 -8.80 9.04
C GLU A 123 22.03 -9.94 9.09
N TRP A 124 20.83 -9.60 9.56
CA TRP A 124 19.66 -10.48 9.60
C TRP A 124 18.40 -9.71 9.26
N GLY A 125 17.40 -10.37 8.67
CA GLY A 125 16.11 -9.77 8.44
C GLY A 125 15.43 -10.19 7.14
N ASN A 126 15.04 -9.22 6.30
CA ASN A 126 14.14 -9.28 5.15
C ASN A 126 12.66 -9.39 5.58
N THR A 127 12.23 -8.50 6.45
CA THR A 127 10.84 -8.34 6.90
C THR A 127 10.49 -6.87 7.04
N GLY A 128 9.19 -6.55 7.12
CA GLY A 128 8.71 -5.23 7.53
C GLY A 128 8.93 -5.02 9.03
N TYR A 129 9.38 -3.82 9.41
CA TYR A 129 9.61 -3.49 10.80
C TYR A 129 9.69 -1.98 11.03
N ARG A 130 9.32 -1.58 12.23
CA ARG A 130 9.65 -0.28 12.83
C ARG A 130 10.49 -0.45 14.08
N TYR A 131 10.21 -1.48 14.87
CA TYR A 131 10.88 -1.76 16.14
C TYR A 131 11.76 -3.00 16.03
N VAL A 132 12.90 -2.95 16.70
CA VAL A 132 13.78 -4.12 16.83
C VAL A 132 14.16 -4.32 18.30
N ARG A 133 13.91 -5.53 18.81
CA ARG A 133 14.37 -5.99 20.11
C ARG A 133 15.61 -6.84 19.92
N ILE A 134 16.69 -6.46 20.58
CA ILE A 134 17.95 -7.20 20.66
C ILE A 134 18.08 -7.68 22.09
N GLU A 135 18.20 -8.99 22.28
CA GLU A 135 18.40 -9.60 23.59
C GLU A 135 19.68 -10.40 23.60
N PHE A 136 20.58 -10.06 24.49
CA PHE A 136 21.78 -10.82 24.79
C PHE A 136 21.40 -11.90 25.80
N ILE A 137 21.35 -13.16 25.36
CA ILE A 137 20.79 -14.29 26.09
C ILE A 137 21.83 -15.12 26.85
N GLU A 138 23.13 -14.96 26.53
CA GLU A 138 24.26 -15.61 27.22
C GLU A 138 25.06 -14.59 28.03
N ASP A 139 25.66 -15.07 29.11
CA ASP A 139 26.56 -14.26 29.92
C ASP A 139 27.85 -13.93 29.16
N GLY A 140 28.27 -12.68 29.27
CA GLY A 140 29.46 -12.19 28.58
C GLY A 140 29.66 -10.69 28.75
N ILE A 141 30.66 -10.16 28.07
CA ILE A 141 30.81 -8.72 27.85
C ILE A 141 30.75 -8.47 26.35
N TYR A 142 29.68 -7.86 25.92
CA TYR A 142 29.47 -7.49 24.51
C TYR A 142 29.81 -6.03 24.34
N ARG A 143 30.63 -5.72 23.32
CA ARG A 143 30.96 -4.37 22.92
C ARG A 143 30.38 -4.11 21.54
N ILE A 144 29.32 -3.30 21.50
CA ILE A 144 28.59 -2.99 20.29
C ILE A 144 29.18 -1.70 19.72
N ASN A 145 29.83 -1.81 18.57
CA ASN A 145 30.34 -0.64 17.86
C ASN A 145 29.24 0.18 17.22
N ASN A 146 28.30 -0.51 16.53
CA ASN A 146 27.08 0.09 15.97
C ASN A 146 25.97 -0.94 15.80
N VAL A 147 24.76 -0.40 15.69
CA VAL A 147 23.57 -1.09 15.21
C VAL A 147 22.91 -0.25 14.13
N PHE A 148 22.59 -0.87 13.01
CA PHE A 148 21.89 -0.22 11.91
C PHE A 148 20.65 -1.02 11.54
N GLY A 149 19.53 -0.34 11.28
CA GLY A 149 18.47 -0.90 10.46
C GLY A 149 18.97 -1.02 9.02
N THR A 150 18.65 -2.11 8.34
CA THR A 150 18.84 -2.18 6.90
C THR A 150 17.53 -1.81 6.21
N PHE A 151 17.61 -0.99 5.16
CA PHE A 151 16.47 -0.56 4.38
C PHE A 151 16.70 -0.93 2.92
N ILE A 152 15.81 -1.78 2.38
CA ILE A 152 15.85 -2.25 1.00
C ILE A 152 14.61 -1.73 0.28
N HIS A 153 14.81 -1.04 -0.84
CA HIS A 153 13.73 -0.38 -1.56
C HIS A 153 14.01 -0.22 -3.05
N GLY A 154 12.94 -0.03 -3.84
CA GLY A 154 12.99 0.37 -5.24
C GLY A 154 13.31 1.85 -5.44
N ALA A 155 12.89 2.42 -6.55
CA ALA A 155 13.03 3.85 -6.82
C ALA A 155 12.11 4.67 -5.91
N TYR A 156 12.54 5.90 -5.56
CA TYR A 156 11.68 6.85 -4.85
C TYR A 156 10.54 7.36 -5.75
N PRO A 157 9.36 7.67 -5.17
CA PRO A 157 8.26 8.29 -5.93
C PRO A 157 8.65 9.61 -6.59
N ASP A 158 8.12 9.86 -7.79
CA ASP A 158 8.28 11.13 -8.51
C ASP A 158 7.21 12.16 -8.15
N ALA A 159 6.03 11.70 -7.74
CA ALA A 159 4.87 12.55 -7.47
C ALA A 159 4.95 13.29 -6.14
N VAL A 160 4.32 14.45 -6.08
CA VAL A 160 4.14 15.24 -4.85
C VAL A 160 2.69 15.71 -4.77
N TYR A 161 2.09 15.58 -3.59
CA TYR A 161 0.74 16.03 -3.29
C TYR A 161 0.74 16.85 -2.01
N GLU A 162 0.10 18.02 -2.03
CA GLU A 162 0.07 18.95 -0.89
C GLU A 162 -1.28 19.66 -0.82
N THR A 163 -1.76 19.88 0.40
CA THR A 163 -3.00 20.64 0.69
C THR A 163 -2.78 21.57 1.88
N ASP A 164 -3.79 22.38 2.23
CA ASP A 164 -3.79 23.18 3.48
C ASP A 164 -4.26 22.39 4.71
N ASP A 165 -4.65 21.12 4.57
CA ASP A 165 -5.07 20.25 5.67
C ASP A 165 -3.92 19.30 6.08
N GLU A 166 -3.42 19.49 7.31
CA GLU A 166 -2.30 18.70 7.83
C GLU A 166 -2.63 17.20 7.94
N THR A 167 -3.87 16.85 8.25
CA THR A 167 -4.30 15.44 8.34
C THR A 167 -4.29 14.80 6.97
N VAL A 168 -4.81 15.49 5.95
CA VAL A 168 -4.79 15.01 4.56
C VAL A 168 -3.35 14.82 4.08
N ASN A 169 -2.46 15.77 4.37
CA ASN A 169 -1.03 15.66 4.02
C ASN A 169 -0.36 14.45 4.70
N LYS A 170 -0.66 14.19 5.97
CA LYS A 170 -0.18 12.98 6.68
C LYS A 170 -0.73 11.69 6.07
N ILE A 171 -2.01 11.67 5.66
CA ILE A 171 -2.61 10.52 4.97
C ILE A 171 -1.90 10.30 3.63
N LEU A 172 -1.73 11.33 2.81
CA LEU A 172 -1.03 11.25 1.53
C LEU A 172 0.39 10.72 1.69
N LYS A 173 1.13 11.19 2.71
CA LYS A 173 2.46 10.69 3.05
C LYS A 173 2.42 9.20 3.43
N MET A 174 1.50 8.79 4.30
CA MET A 174 1.32 7.42 4.75
C MET A 174 1.02 6.48 3.58
N VAL A 175 0.10 6.86 2.70
CA VAL A 175 -0.27 6.06 1.52
C VAL A 175 0.87 5.99 0.52
N THR A 176 1.54 7.12 0.23
CA THR A 176 2.72 7.17 -0.64
C THR A 176 3.82 6.24 -0.13
N ARG A 177 4.08 6.26 1.19
CA ARG A 177 5.06 5.38 1.80
C ARG A 177 4.68 3.90 1.68
N THR A 178 3.41 3.57 1.84
CA THR A 178 2.91 2.20 1.68
C THR A 178 3.19 1.68 0.28
N VAL A 179 2.81 2.44 -0.75
CA VAL A 179 3.09 2.07 -2.16
C VAL A 179 4.60 1.96 -2.40
N PHE A 180 5.40 2.90 -1.89
CA PHE A 180 6.85 2.90 -2.04
C PHE A 180 7.50 1.65 -1.45
N LEU A 181 7.10 1.24 -0.24
CA LEU A 181 7.67 0.07 0.42
C LEU A 181 7.28 -1.24 -0.27
N ASN A 182 6.08 -1.33 -0.83
CA ASN A 182 5.62 -2.53 -1.54
C ASN A 182 6.06 -2.57 -3.01
N ALA A 183 6.53 -1.45 -3.58
CA ALA A 183 7.10 -1.38 -4.92
C ALA A 183 8.58 -1.85 -4.91
N GLN A 184 8.78 -3.14 -4.85
CA GLN A 184 10.10 -3.79 -4.84
C GLN A 184 10.55 -4.13 -6.27
N ASN A 185 11.13 -5.31 -6.54
CA ASN A 185 11.38 -5.78 -7.91
C ASN A 185 10.07 -6.06 -8.66
N TYR A 186 9.04 -6.39 -7.91
CA TYR A 186 7.63 -6.49 -8.30
C TYR A 186 6.79 -5.72 -7.29
N ILE A 187 5.52 -5.54 -7.57
CA ILE A 187 4.57 -5.04 -6.58
C ILE A 187 4.20 -6.20 -5.65
N TRP A 188 4.42 -6.02 -4.35
CA TRP A 188 4.11 -6.99 -3.31
C TRP A 188 2.88 -6.55 -2.51
N ASP A 189 2.12 -7.52 -2.04
CA ASP A 189 1.02 -7.35 -1.10
C ASP A 189 1.42 -6.64 0.20
N GLY A 190 2.54 -7.07 0.79
CA GLY A 190 3.05 -6.56 2.06
C GLY A 190 4.54 -6.81 2.24
N ILE A 191 5.18 -6.02 3.09
CA ILE A 191 6.60 -6.13 3.38
C ILE A 191 6.91 -6.98 4.62
N LYS A 192 5.95 -7.12 5.54
CA LYS A 192 6.13 -7.91 6.77
C LYS A 192 6.20 -9.39 6.48
N ARG A 193 5.24 -9.91 5.74
CA ARG A 193 5.07 -11.32 5.39
C ARG A 193 4.53 -11.46 3.97
N ASP A 194 4.43 -12.67 3.49
CA ASP A 194 4.08 -13.08 2.14
C ASP A 194 5.07 -12.56 1.10
N GLN A 195 5.18 -11.25 0.91
CA GLN A 195 6.10 -10.62 -0.07
C GLN A 195 5.86 -11.20 -1.48
N HIS A 196 4.59 -11.41 -1.80
CA HIS A 196 4.12 -12.05 -3.01
C HIS A 196 3.40 -11.08 -3.95
N VAL A 197 3.30 -11.50 -5.20
CA VAL A 197 2.40 -10.88 -6.17
C VAL A 197 1.03 -11.55 -6.02
N TRP A 198 0.17 -11.00 -5.17
CA TRP A 198 -1.22 -11.40 -5.04
C TRP A 198 -2.07 -10.61 -6.03
N VAL A 199 -2.65 -11.28 -7.05
CA VAL A 199 -3.31 -10.61 -8.18
C VAL A 199 -4.53 -9.78 -7.76
N GLY A 200 -5.25 -10.21 -6.72
CA GLY A 200 -6.37 -9.43 -6.16
C GLY A 200 -5.93 -8.09 -5.61
N ASP A 201 -4.79 -8.07 -4.93
CA ASP A 201 -4.22 -6.89 -4.27
C ASP A 201 -3.74 -5.83 -5.28
N LEU A 202 -3.31 -6.27 -6.46
CA LEU A 202 -2.72 -5.40 -7.48
C LEU A 202 -3.62 -4.25 -7.94
N PHE A 203 -4.96 -4.35 -7.83
CA PHE A 203 -5.82 -3.31 -8.41
C PHE A 203 -5.61 -1.94 -7.77
N PRO A 204 -5.74 -1.73 -6.45
CA PRO A 204 -5.41 -0.46 -5.84
C PRO A 204 -3.91 -0.14 -5.87
N GLU A 205 -3.04 -1.14 -5.82
CA GLU A 205 -1.58 -0.96 -5.84
C GLU A 205 -1.08 -0.41 -7.17
N VAL A 206 -1.55 -0.95 -8.29
CA VAL A 206 -1.22 -0.45 -9.64
C VAL A 206 -1.74 0.96 -9.83
N LEU A 207 -2.95 1.27 -9.38
CA LEU A 207 -3.47 2.64 -9.40
C LEU A 207 -2.57 3.59 -8.60
N GLY A 208 -2.22 3.21 -7.36
CA GLY A 208 -1.33 3.97 -6.50
C GLY A 208 0.05 4.18 -7.12
N TYR A 209 0.64 3.11 -7.66
CA TYR A 209 1.95 3.17 -8.32
C TYR A 209 1.93 4.11 -9.54
N LEU A 210 0.94 3.98 -10.41
CA LEU A 210 0.84 4.77 -11.64
C LEU A 210 0.62 6.27 -11.37
N TYR A 211 0.09 6.64 -10.22
CA TYR A 211 -0.01 8.03 -9.77
C TYR A 211 1.22 8.53 -9.01
N LEU A 212 2.20 7.67 -8.71
CA LEU A 212 3.42 8.05 -8.00
C LEU A 212 4.68 8.06 -8.85
N TYR A 213 4.76 7.20 -9.88
CA TYR A 213 6.00 6.96 -10.61
C TYR A 213 5.88 7.23 -12.10
N LYS A 214 6.92 7.83 -12.68
CA LYS A 214 7.08 7.97 -14.14
C LYS A 214 7.45 6.64 -14.79
N ASP A 215 8.35 5.89 -14.16
CA ASP A 215 8.76 4.58 -14.66
C ASP A 215 7.66 3.54 -14.42
N ARG A 216 7.24 2.87 -15.47
CA ARG A 216 6.21 1.83 -15.46
C ARG A 216 6.79 0.42 -15.40
N LYS A 217 8.12 0.30 -15.31
CA LYS A 217 8.82 -0.99 -15.40
C LYS A 217 8.34 -1.98 -14.32
N VAL A 218 8.22 -1.56 -13.08
CA VAL A 218 7.81 -2.44 -11.98
C VAL A 218 6.41 -3.01 -12.21
N VAL A 219 5.46 -2.20 -12.72
CA VAL A 219 4.11 -2.68 -13.07
C VAL A 219 4.18 -3.68 -14.22
N ARG A 220 4.92 -3.37 -15.30
CA ARG A 220 5.09 -4.31 -16.42
C ARG A 220 5.74 -5.62 -15.99
N ASP A 221 6.84 -5.55 -15.24
CA ASP A 221 7.53 -6.73 -14.71
C ASP A 221 6.57 -7.57 -13.84
N THR A 222 5.70 -6.93 -13.05
CA THR A 222 4.69 -7.59 -12.21
C THR A 222 3.65 -8.31 -13.07
N LEU A 223 3.08 -7.63 -14.07
CA LEU A 223 2.09 -8.23 -14.97
C LEU A 223 2.69 -9.36 -15.79
N ASP A 224 3.90 -9.18 -16.30
CA ASP A 224 4.63 -10.22 -17.03
C ASP A 224 4.92 -11.42 -16.14
N PHE A 225 5.34 -11.21 -14.88
CA PHE A 225 5.55 -12.28 -13.91
C PHE A 225 4.25 -13.08 -13.64
N VAL A 226 3.12 -12.39 -13.46
CA VAL A 226 1.82 -13.03 -13.29
C VAL A 226 1.52 -13.94 -14.49
N LEU A 227 1.70 -13.44 -15.70
CA LEU A 227 1.42 -14.21 -16.92
C LEU A 227 2.43 -15.35 -17.19
N ASP A 228 3.69 -15.16 -16.79
CA ASP A 228 4.73 -16.20 -16.92
C ASP A 228 4.47 -17.38 -15.97
N THR A 229 3.86 -17.10 -14.81
CA THR A 229 3.62 -18.10 -13.76
C THR A 229 2.21 -18.67 -13.75
N ALA A 230 1.24 -18.00 -14.36
CA ALA A 230 -0.16 -18.40 -14.31
C ALA A 230 -0.46 -19.74 -15.03
N GLY A 231 0.08 -19.95 -16.26
CA GLY A 231 -0.15 -21.20 -17.01
C GLY A 231 -1.60 -21.43 -17.41
N PHE A 232 -2.16 -20.55 -18.26
CA PHE A 232 -3.57 -20.63 -18.70
C PHE A 232 -3.96 -21.96 -19.36
N PRO A 233 -5.22 -22.47 -19.12
CA PRO A 233 -6.23 -21.91 -18.22
C PRO A 233 -5.92 -22.16 -16.74
N CYS A 234 -6.15 -21.16 -15.90
CA CYS A 234 -5.88 -21.26 -14.46
C CYS A 234 -6.81 -20.33 -13.65
N TRP A 235 -6.87 -20.56 -12.34
CA TRP A 235 -7.27 -19.53 -11.38
C TRP A 235 -6.01 -18.90 -10.80
N MET A 236 -5.79 -17.61 -11.06
CA MET A 236 -4.61 -16.89 -10.60
C MET A 236 -4.51 -16.96 -9.07
N ASN A 237 -3.33 -17.28 -8.56
CA ASN A 237 -3.09 -17.62 -7.15
C ASN A 237 -4.06 -18.68 -6.57
N GLY A 238 -4.77 -19.45 -7.41
CA GLY A 238 -5.77 -20.43 -6.98
C GLY A 238 -7.11 -19.83 -6.53
N ILE A 239 -7.41 -18.58 -6.88
CA ILE A 239 -8.60 -17.85 -6.43
C ILE A 239 -9.39 -17.35 -7.65
N PRO A 240 -10.63 -17.80 -7.89
CA PRO A 240 -11.41 -17.41 -9.07
C PRO A 240 -11.64 -15.91 -9.23
N SER A 241 -11.90 -15.18 -8.15
CA SER A 241 -12.05 -13.72 -8.19
C SER A 241 -10.79 -12.98 -8.64
N TYR A 242 -9.60 -13.59 -8.50
CA TYR A 242 -8.34 -12.97 -8.91
C TYR A 242 -8.21 -12.85 -10.43
N ASN A 243 -8.80 -13.79 -11.19
CA ASN A 243 -8.95 -13.60 -12.63
C ASN A 243 -9.83 -12.38 -12.96
N VAL A 244 -10.83 -12.10 -12.15
CA VAL A 244 -11.70 -10.92 -12.32
C VAL A 244 -10.96 -9.65 -11.94
N TRP A 245 -10.20 -9.65 -10.85
CA TRP A 245 -9.34 -8.52 -10.47
C TRP A 245 -8.29 -8.22 -11.55
N PHE A 246 -7.70 -9.25 -12.17
CA PHE A 246 -6.73 -9.04 -13.26
C PHE A 246 -7.31 -8.25 -14.43
N LEU A 247 -8.60 -8.44 -14.77
CA LEU A 247 -9.27 -7.62 -15.79
C LEU A 247 -9.25 -6.14 -15.43
N LEU A 248 -9.50 -5.81 -14.16
CA LEU A 248 -9.46 -4.43 -13.66
C LEU A 248 -8.03 -3.86 -13.57
N VAL A 249 -7.05 -4.70 -13.26
CA VAL A 249 -5.63 -4.32 -13.23
C VAL A 249 -5.15 -3.93 -14.63
N VAL A 250 -5.50 -4.73 -15.66
CA VAL A 250 -5.15 -4.43 -17.05
C VAL A 250 -5.90 -3.19 -17.54
N ASP A 251 -7.19 -3.02 -17.20
CA ASP A 251 -7.92 -1.78 -17.50
C ASP A 251 -7.22 -0.55 -16.89
N ALA A 252 -6.86 -0.60 -15.61
CA ALA A 252 -6.15 0.49 -14.93
C ALA A 252 -4.81 0.80 -15.60
N TYR A 253 -4.04 -0.23 -15.95
CA TYR A 253 -2.77 -0.08 -16.67
C TYR A 253 -2.98 0.62 -18.02
N CYS A 254 -3.86 0.11 -18.88
CA CYS A 254 -4.14 0.69 -20.19
C CYS A 254 -4.65 2.13 -20.06
N ARG A 255 -5.59 2.38 -19.16
CA ARG A 255 -6.21 3.69 -18.94
C ARG A 255 -5.22 4.76 -18.46
N LEU A 256 -4.21 4.40 -17.68
CA LEU A 256 -3.26 5.34 -17.09
C LEU A 256 -1.92 5.40 -17.83
N THR A 257 -1.67 4.50 -18.78
CA THR A 257 -0.43 4.52 -19.58
C THR A 257 -0.67 4.81 -21.04
N GLY A 258 -1.85 4.53 -21.56
CA GLY A 258 -2.15 4.58 -22.99
C GLY A 258 -1.37 3.52 -23.80
N GLU A 259 -0.80 2.53 -23.12
CA GLU A 259 -0.01 1.47 -23.75
C GLU A 259 -0.91 0.32 -24.20
N GLU A 260 -0.81 -0.04 -25.49
CA GLU A 260 -1.35 -1.27 -26.03
C GLU A 260 -0.34 -2.40 -25.85
N ASN A 261 -0.78 -3.55 -25.33
CA ASN A 261 0.07 -4.72 -25.14
C ASN A 261 -0.70 -5.98 -25.56
N GLU A 262 -0.27 -6.57 -26.68
CA GLU A 262 -0.92 -7.77 -27.25
C GLU A 262 -0.96 -8.94 -26.27
N ARG A 263 0.06 -9.11 -25.43
CA ARG A 263 0.12 -10.17 -24.43
C ARG A 263 -0.95 -9.99 -23.36
N TYR A 264 -1.15 -8.76 -22.90
CA TYR A 264 -2.18 -8.46 -21.90
C TYR A 264 -3.58 -8.58 -22.49
N ALA A 265 -3.77 -8.09 -23.71
CA ALA A 265 -5.04 -8.23 -24.43
C ALA A 265 -5.42 -9.70 -24.67
N GLU A 266 -4.45 -10.54 -25.06
CA GLU A 266 -4.68 -11.98 -25.21
C GLU A 266 -5.02 -12.66 -23.87
N ALA A 267 -4.32 -12.30 -22.78
CA ALA A 267 -4.61 -12.83 -21.45
C ALA A 267 -6.02 -12.44 -20.98
N VAL A 268 -6.43 -11.18 -21.18
CA VAL A 268 -7.80 -10.73 -20.90
C VAL A 268 -8.82 -11.55 -21.68
N TYR A 269 -8.57 -11.79 -22.98
CA TYR A 269 -9.47 -12.59 -23.80
C TYR A 269 -9.56 -14.04 -23.33
N GLN A 270 -8.45 -14.70 -22.96
CA GLN A 270 -8.43 -16.06 -22.43
C GLN A 270 -9.16 -16.17 -21.10
N ILE A 271 -8.97 -15.21 -20.19
CA ILE A 271 -9.71 -15.13 -18.94
C ILE A 271 -11.22 -15.01 -19.19
N LEU A 272 -11.62 -14.14 -20.10
CA LEU A 272 -13.03 -13.98 -20.44
C LEU A 272 -13.62 -15.26 -21.05
N GLN A 273 -12.88 -15.99 -21.89
CA GLN A 273 -13.33 -17.30 -22.41
C GLN A 273 -13.53 -18.31 -21.29
N GLN A 274 -12.62 -18.37 -20.32
CA GLN A 274 -12.73 -19.24 -19.15
C GLN A 274 -13.95 -18.87 -18.31
N LEU A 275 -14.12 -17.58 -18.00
CA LEU A 275 -15.27 -17.08 -17.23
C LEU A 275 -16.60 -17.34 -17.95
N ASP A 276 -16.65 -17.14 -19.28
CA ASP A 276 -17.83 -17.42 -20.10
C ASP A 276 -18.29 -18.89 -19.99
N GLY A 277 -17.34 -19.82 -20.03
CA GLY A 277 -17.58 -21.25 -19.83
C GLY A 277 -18.09 -21.61 -18.43
N CYS A 278 -17.83 -20.75 -17.45
CA CYS A 278 -18.24 -20.93 -16.06
C CYS A 278 -19.58 -20.27 -15.71
N ILE A 279 -20.22 -19.54 -16.62
CA ILE A 279 -21.52 -18.91 -16.34
C ILE A 279 -22.65 -19.89 -16.60
N GLN A 280 -23.50 -20.07 -15.59
CA GLN A 280 -24.73 -20.85 -15.67
C GLN A 280 -25.83 -20.19 -14.84
N GLY A 281 -27.07 -20.13 -15.40
CA GLY A 281 -28.20 -19.55 -14.68
C GLY A 281 -28.04 -18.03 -14.35
N GLY A 282 -27.12 -17.34 -15.00
CA GLY A 282 -26.82 -15.93 -14.74
C GLY A 282 -25.77 -15.68 -13.66
N GLU A 283 -25.06 -16.72 -13.24
CA GLU A 283 -24.06 -16.67 -12.18
C GLU A 283 -22.76 -17.36 -12.57
N LEU A 284 -21.65 -17.01 -11.89
CA LEU A 284 -20.35 -17.64 -12.03
C LEU A 284 -20.27 -18.93 -11.20
N HIS A 285 -19.88 -20.03 -11.84
CA HIS A 285 -19.68 -21.34 -11.27
C HIS A 285 -18.25 -21.83 -11.56
N PRO A 286 -17.25 -21.47 -10.73
CA PRO A 286 -15.84 -21.75 -10.99
C PRO A 286 -15.51 -23.24 -11.15
N GLU A 287 -16.28 -24.13 -10.51
CA GLU A 287 -16.15 -25.60 -10.60
C GLU A 287 -16.30 -26.12 -12.03
N ARG A 288 -17.01 -25.38 -12.89
CA ARG A 288 -17.21 -25.77 -14.31
C ARG A 288 -15.94 -25.71 -15.15
N ALA A 289 -14.94 -24.95 -14.69
CA ALA A 289 -13.63 -24.93 -15.36
C ALA A 289 -12.85 -26.25 -15.20
N GLY A 290 -13.23 -27.10 -14.26
CA GLY A 290 -12.50 -28.34 -13.95
C GLY A 290 -11.10 -28.10 -13.36
N LEU A 291 -10.84 -26.90 -12.86
CA LEU A 291 -9.58 -26.48 -12.26
C LEU A 291 -9.73 -26.47 -10.73
N SER A 292 -8.66 -26.80 -10.00
CA SER A 292 -8.68 -26.65 -8.55
C SER A 292 -8.61 -25.18 -8.14
N TYR A 293 -9.30 -24.85 -7.06
CA TYR A 293 -9.27 -23.52 -6.46
C TYR A 293 -9.41 -23.64 -4.94
N TRP A 294 -9.00 -22.58 -4.25
CA TRP A 294 -9.09 -22.51 -2.79
C TRP A 294 -10.53 -22.15 -2.34
N CYS A 295 -11.12 -21.09 -2.88
CA CYS A 295 -12.45 -20.63 -2.51
C CYS A 295 -13.12 -19.93 -3.71
N ALA A 296 -14.36 -20.34 -4.04
CA ALA A 296 -15.14 -19.77 -5.14
C ALA A 296 -15.63 -18.35 -4.84
N ASP A 297 -15.98 -18.10 -3.59
CA ASP A 297 -16.71 -16.91 -3.14
C ASP A 297 -15.80 -15.93 -2.40
N PHE A 298 -14.47 -16.06 -2.57
CA PHE A 298 -13.52 -15.14 -1.95
C PHE A 298 -13.56 -13.79 -2.68
N PHE A 299 -14.12 -12.80 -1.99
CA PHE A 299 -14.17 -11.41 -2.44
C PHE A 299 -13.29 -10.50 -1.57
N ASP A 300 -13.41 -10.61 -0.26
CA ASP A 300 -12.62 -9.96 0.77
C ASP A 300 -12.77 -10.77 2.07
N TRP A 301 -11.81 -10.72 2.95
CA TRP A 301 -11.84 -11.47 4.21
C TRP A 301 -13.10 -11.22 5.04
N PRO A 302 -13.57 -9.97 5.26
CA PRO A 302 -14.80 -9.74 6.01
C PRO A 302 -16.06 -10.40 5.42
N THR A 303 -16.05 -10.66 4.10
CA THR A 303 -17.17 -11.33 3.41
C THR A 303 -16.99 -12.84 3.26
N PHE A 304 -15.83 -13.36 3.71
CA PHE A 304 -15.52 -14.79 3.61
C PHE A 304 -16.53 -15.63 4.43
N GLU A 305 -17.02 -16.72 3.84
CA GLU A 305 -18.07 -17.58 4.40
C GLU A 305 -19.46 -16.90 4.59
N HIS A 306 -19.65 -15.68 4.06
CA HIS A 306 -20.93 -15.00 4.02
C HIS A 306 -21.58 -15.08 2.63
N GLU A 307 -22.91 -14.97 2.55
CA GLU A 307 -23.61 -14.84 1.26
C GLU A 307 -23.11 -13.61 0.45
N ASP A 308 -22.62 -12.60 1.11
CA ASP A 308 -22.05 -11.41 0.48
C ASP A 308 -20.70 -11.69 -0.20
N GLY A 309 -19.97 -12.74 0.15
CA GLY A 309 -18.80 -13.18 -0.62
C GLY A 309 -19.18 -13.52 -2.06
N ARG A 310 -20.19 -14.39 -2.24
CA ARG A 310 -20.71 -14.73 -3.56
C ARG A 310 -21.28 -13.54 -4.31
N ARG A 311 -22.06 -12.68 -3.64
CA ARG A 311 -22.58 -11.45 -4.23
C ARG A 311 -21.44 -10.51 -4.64
N GLY A 312 -20.43 -10.36 -3.79
CA GLY A 312 -19.23 -9.54 -4.06
C GLY A 312 -18.50 -9.99 -5.32
N VAL A 313 -18.20 -11.28 -5.46
CA VAL A 313 -17.55 -11.83 -6.67
C VAL A 313 -18.43 -11.61 -7.92
N HIS A 314 -19.74 -11.83 -7.82
CA HIS A 314 -20.66 -11.62 -8.94
C HIS A 314 -20.68 -10.16 -9.40
N TYR A 315 -20.83 -9.22 -8.48
CA TYR A 315 -20.85 -7.79 -8.83
C TYR A 315 -19.47 -7.27 -9.23
N LEU A 316 -18.39 -7.83 -8.70
CA LEU A 316 -17.03 -7.57 -9.16
C LEU A 316 -16.86 -7.97 -10.63
N LEU A 317 -17.36 -9.16 -11.01
CA LEU A 317 -17.34 -9.60 -12.41
C LEU A 317 -18.15 -8.66 -13.31
N ARG A 318 -19.36 -8.28 -12.92
CA ARG A 318 -20.16 -7.32 -13.68
C ARG A 318 -19.46 -5.97 -13.85
N TYR A 319 -18.80 -5.50 -12.78
CA TYR A 319 -18.02 -4.25 -12.81
C TYR A 319 -16.79 -4.35 -13.73
N ALA A 320 -16.03 -5.44 -13.62
CA ALA A 320 -14.87 -5.68 -14.49
C ALA A 320 -15.25 -5.80 -15.97
N LEU A 321 -16.36 -6.45 -16.28
CA LEU A 321 -16.87 -6.52 -17.65
C LEU A 321 -17.23 -5.14 -18.21
N LYS A 322 -17.80 -4.24 -17.39
CA LYS A 322 -18.04 -2.84 -17.79
C LYS A 322 -16.74 -2.09 -18.09
N ALA A 323 -15.69 -2.33 -17.29
CA ALA A 323 -14.38 -1.73 -17.52
C ALA A 323 -13.77 -2.20 -18.85
N VAL A 324 -13.69 -3.51 -19.07
CA VAL A 324 -13.13 -4.10 -20.31
C VAL A 324 -13.91 -3.60 -21.55
N GLN A 325 -15.24 -3.53 -21.50
CA GLN A 325 -16.07 -3.04 -22.63
C GLN A 325 -15.72 -1.60 -23.06
N ARG A 326 -15.25 -0.78 -22.12
CA ARG A 326 -14.91 0.64 -22.34
C ARG A 326 -13.44 0.86 -22.66
N GLN A 327 -12.61 -0.19 -22.60
CA GLN A 327 -11.16 -0.10 -22.75
C GLN A 327 -10.70 -0.81 -24.03
N PRO A 328 -10.67 -0.10 -25.18
CA PRO A 328 -10.30 -0.71 -26.47
C PRO A 328 -8.87 -1.25 -26.50
N LEU A 329 -7.96 -0.72 -25.67
CA LEU A 329 -6.57 -1.23 -25.54
C LEU A 329 -6.50 -2.64 -24.93
N CYS A 330 -7.60 -3.12 -24.30
CA CYS A 330 -7.73 -4.53 -23.91
C CYS A 330 -8.02 -5.48 -25.11
N GLY A 331 -8.18 -4.93 -26.31
CA GLY A 331 -8.43 -5.67 -27.56
C GLY A 331 -9.90 -5.82 -27.92
N ALA A 332 -10.23 -5.60 -29.19
CA ALA A 332 -11.62 -5.59 -29.69
C ALA A 332 -12.37 -6.92 -29.44
N LYS A 333 -11.67 -8.08 -29.51
CA LYS A 333 -12.27 -9.40 -29.23
C LYS A 333 -12.65 -9.52 -27.77
N ALA A 334 -11.82 -9.02 -26.85
CA ALA A 334 -12.09 -9.01 -25.43
C ALA A 334 -13.29 -8.11 -25.09
N CYS A 335 -13.37 -6.90 -25.65
CA CYS A 335 -14.50 -5.98 -25.48
C CYS A 335 -15.82 -6.62 -25.94
N GLU A 336 -15.83 -7.25 -27.12
CA GLU A 336 -17.02 -7.92 -27.65
C GLU A 336 -17.44 -9.14 -26.82
N LEU A 337 -16.47 -9.93 -26.33
CA LEU A 337 -16.75 -11.07 -25.46
C LEU A 337 -17.28 -10.60 -24.09
N ALA A 338 -16.68 -9.57 -23.51
CA ALA A 338 -17.15 -8.97 -22.26
C ALA A 338 -18.60 -8.47 -22.36
N ARG A 339 -18.98 -7.87 -23.51
CA ARG A 339 -20.36 -7.48 -23.79
C ARG A 339 -21.31 -8.69 -23.79
N LYS A 340 -20.95 -9.78 -24.49
CA LYS A 340 -21.75 -11.01 -24.54
C LYS A 340 -21.90 -11.67 -23.16
N ILE A 341 -20.84 -11.66 -22.36
CA ILE A 341 -20.88 -12.18 -20.99
C ILE A 341 -21.82 -11.33 -20.13
N SER A 342 -21.73 -10.00 -20.23
CA SER A 342 -22.60 -9.08 -19.48
C SER A 342 -24.08 -9.33 -19.72
N GLU A 343 -24.46 -9.71 -20.96
CA GLU A 343 -25.85 -10.02 -21.32
C GLU A 343 -26.39 -11.30 -20.65
N LYS A 344 -25.49 -12.17 -20.18
CA LYS A 344 -25.85 -13.40 -19.45
C LYS A 344 -26.04 -13.17 -17.96
N LEU A 345 -25.48 -12.08 -17.41
CA LEU A 345 -25.43 -11.79 -15.97
C LEU A 345 -26.54 -10.82 -15.57
N GLY A 346 -27.43 -11.26 -14.70
CA GLY A 346 -28.48 -10.44 -14.09
C GLY A 346 -28.12 -9.92 -12.70
N PRO A 347 -29.00 -9.13 -12.08
CA PRO A 347 -28.88 -8.79 -10.66
C PRO A 347 -29.13 -10.03 -9.79
N LEU A 348 -28.35 -10.19 -8.72
CA LEU A 348 -28.62 -11.21 -7.70
C LEU A 348 -29.63 -10.72 -6.66
N ALA A 349 -30.51 -11.62 -6.22
CA ALA A 349 -31.45 -11.35 -5.15
C ALA A 349 -30.74 -11.10 -3.80
N GLY A 350 -31.42 -10.39 -2.92
CA GLY A 350 -30.96 -10.09 -1.56
C GLY A 350 -30.22 -8.74 -1.46
N GLU A 351 -30.30 -8.17 -0.26
CA GLU A 351 -29.60 -6.94 0.07
C GLU A 351 -28.16 -7.22 0.53
N ALA A 352 -27.27 -6.25 0.30
CA ALA A 352 -25.90 -6.31 0.76
C ALA A 352 -25.84 -5.91 2.24
N THR A 353 -25.11 -6.66 3.03
CA THR A 353 -24.85 -6.38 4.45
C THR A 353 -23.48 -5.71 4.67
N PHE A 354 -22.60 -5.77 3.66
CA PHE A 354 -21.31 -5.09 3.65
C PHE A 354 -21.31 -3.91 2.69
N LYS A 355 -20.71 -2.78 3.12
CA LYS A 355 -20.59 -1.56 2.30
C LYS A 355 -19.89 -1.82 0.97
N SER A 356 -18.89 -2.69 0.95
CA SER A 356 -18.15 -3.07 -0.26
C SER A 356 -19.04 -3.70 -1.33
N VAL A 357 -19.95 -4.59 -0.94
CA VAL A 357 -20.89 -5.25 -1.86
C VAL A 357 -21.97 -4.28 -2.31
N ALA A 358 -22.51 -3.47 -1.39
CA ALA A 358 -23.47 -2.41 -1.72
C ALA A 358 -22.88 -1.41 -2.73
N ALA A 359 -21.60 -1.05 -2.57
CA ALA A 359 -20.88 -0.18 -3.50
C ALA A 359 -20.80 -0.78 -4.92
N LEU A 360 -20.43 -2.06 -5.04
CA LEU A 360 -20.38 -2.73 -6.34
C LEU A 360 -21.76 -2.83 -7.00
N LYS A 361 -22.83 -3.05 -6.25
CA LYS A 361 -24.21 -3.00 -6.80
C LYS A 361 -24.49 -1.64 -7.42
N LEU A 362 -24.16 -0.53 -6.74
CA LEU A 362 -24.32 0.83 -7.28
C LEU A 362 -23.45 1.05 -8.53
N LEU A 363 -22.17 0.67 -8.50
CA LEU A 363 -21.25 0.79 -9.64
C LEU A 363 -21.70 -0.05 -10.84
N CYS A 364 -22.43 -1.13 -10.61
CA CYS A 364 -23.07 -1.93 -11.66
C CYS A 364 -24.36 -1.31 -12.21
N GLY A 365 -24.82 -0.19 -11.68
CA GLY A 365 -26.00 0.55 -12.15
C GLY A 365 -27.31 0.13 -11.45
N GLU A 366 -27.22 -0.57 -10.34
CA GLU A 366 -28.38 -0.85 -9.47
C GLU A 366 -28.60 0.31 -8.51
N ALA A 367 -28.99 1.47 -9.08
CA ALA A 367 -29.21 2.70 -8.32
C ALA A 367 -30.31 2.50 -7.26
N ASP A 368 -30.03 2.90 -6.04
CA ASP A 368 -30.93 2.79 -4.90
C ASP A 368 -30.53 3.78 -3.80
N GLU A 369 -31.45 4.66 -3.40
CA GLU A 369 -31.18 5.68 -2.38
C GLU A 369 -30.87 5.06 -1.00
N GLY A 370 -31.46 3.91 -0.66
CA GLY A 370 -31.20 3.19 0.58
C GLY A 370 -29.76 2.67 0.63
N ARG A 371 -29.20 2.18 -0.49
CA ARG A 371 -27.80 1.77 -0.59
C ARG A 371 -26.84 2.95 -0.46
N VAL A 372 -27.14 4.09 -1.09
CA VAL A 372 -26.34 5.31 -0.91
C VAL A 372 -26.38 5.76 0.54
N ALA A 373 -27.54 5.76 1.18
CA ALA A 373 -27.68 6.06 2.59
C ALA A 373 -26.89 5.08 3.48
N PHE A 374 -26.91 3.78 3.15
CA PHE A 374 -26.12 2.76 3.86
C PHE A 374 -24.61 2.99 3.74
N LEU A 375 -24.09 3.37 2.56
CA LEU A 375 -22.66 3.69 2.41
C LEU A 375 -22.24 4.90 3.25
N LYS A 376 -23.13 5.88 3.44
CA LYS A 376 -22.89 7.08 4.25
C LYS A 376 -23.06 6.84 5.75
N ALA A 377 -23.88 5.87 6.13
CA ALA A 377 -24.23 5.64 7.53
C ALA A 377 -22.98 5.35 8.38
N ASP A 378 -22.95 5.95 9.57
CA ASP A 378 -21.89 5.75 10.56
C ASP A 378 -20.46 6.05 10.06
N GLY A 379 -20.32 6.96 9.09
CA GLY A 379 -19.04 7.42 8.57
C GLY A 379 -18.20 6.27 7.98
N ALA A 380 -16.96 6.14 8.45
CA ALA A 380 -16.02 5.13 8.01
C ALA A 380 -16.26 3.73 8.63
N ALA A 381 -17.19 3.55 9.53
CA ALA A 381 -17.51 2.24 10.07
C ALA A 381 -17.95 1.27 8.96
N GLY A 382 -17.41 0.04 8.96
CA GLY A 382 -17.66 -0.97 7.93
C GLY A 382 -16.94 -0.73 6.59
N TYR A 383 -15.98 0.21 6.55
CA TYR A 383 -15.03 0.29 5.42
C TYR A 383 -14.07 -0.91 5.46
N SER A 384 -13.64 -1.33 4.29
CA SER A 384 -12.54 -2.29 4.13
C SER A 384 -11.31 -1.53 3.60
N SER A 385 -10.13 -1.81 4.12
CA SER A 385 -8.87 -1.23 3.63
C SER A 385 -8.69 -1.49 2.14
N PHE A 386 -8.95 -2.73 1.71
CA PHE A 386 -8.86 -3.16 0.32
C PHE A 386 -9.87 -2.45 -0.59
N LEU A 387 -11.14 -2.34 -0.14
CA LEU A 387 -12.24 -1.88 -0.99
C LEU A 387 -12.65 -0.41 -0.75
N SER A 388 -11.90 0.31 0.10
CA SER A 388 -12.15 1.71 0.42
C SER A 388 -12.27 2.61 -0.82
N TYR A 389 -11.44 2.37 -1.83
CA TYR A 389 -11.49 3.09 -3.12
C TYR A 389 -12.81 2.85 -3.86
N LEU A 390 -13.28 1.59 -3.97
CA LEU A 390 -14.54 1.27 -4.67
C LEU A 390 -15.77 1.77 -3.91
N ILE A 391 -15.75 1.70 -2.57
CA ILE A 391 -16.82 2.26 -1.73
C ILE A 391 -16.95 3.77 -1.97
N SER A 392 -15.83 4.47 -1.94
CA SER A 392 -15.80 5.92 -2.14
C SER A 392 -16.14 6.32 -3.57
N ARG A 393 -15.69 5.55 -4.56
CA ARG A 393 -16.06 5.74 -5.96
C ARG A 393 -17.59 5.61 -6.17
N ALA A 394 -18.21 4.62 -5.53
CA ALA A 394 -19.68 4.47 -5.60
C ALA A 394 -20.41 5.69 -5.03
N LEU A 395 -19.92 6.27 -3.94
CA LEU A 395 -20.44 7.51 -3.39
C LEU A 395 -20.29 8.69 -4.37
N VAL A 396 -19.11 8.86 -4.97
CA VAL A 396 -18.84 9.92 -5.95
C VAL A 396 -19.77 9.80 -7.17
N GLU A 397 -19.90 8.60 -7.75
CA GLU A 397 -20.77 8.35 -8.91
C GLU A 397 -22.27 8.59 -8.60
N ASN A 398 -22.64 8.63 -7.31
CA ASN A 398 -23.99 8.97 -6.85
C ASN A 398 -24.11 10.40 -6.26
N GLY A 399 -23.15 11.30 -6.53
CA GLY A 399 -23.19 12.70 -6.14
C GLY A 399 -22.78 13.01 -4.69
N GLU A 400 -22.25 12.04 -3.97
CA GLU A 400 -21.91 12.13 -2.54
C GLU A 400 -20.40 12.32 -2.30
N MET A 401 -19.78 13.22 -3.06
CA MET A 401 -18.33 13.48 -3.04
C MET A 401 -17.81 13.87 -1.66
N GLN A 402 -18.53 14.75 -0.93
CA GLN A 402 -18.11 15.19 0.40
C GLN A 402 -18.11 14.01 1.39
N ALA A 403 -19.16 13.18 1.36
CA ALA A 403 -19.24 12.01 2.24
C ALA A 403 -18.14 11.00 1.94
N ALA A 404 -17.80 10.79 0.66
CA ALA A 404 -16.69 9.92 0.26
C ALA A 404 -15.36 10.42 0.83
N PHE A 405 -15.08 11.72 0.71
CA PHE A 405 -13.86 12.34 1.22
C PHE A 405 -13.79 12.27 2.75
N ASP A 406 -14.88 12.63 3.45
CA ASP A 406 -14.92 12.65 4.92
C ASP A 406 -14.74 11.25 5.50
N ASN A 407 -15.41 10.24 4.93
CA ASN A 407 -15.27 8.84 5.36
C ASN A 407 -13.84 8.32 5.16
N LEU A 408 -13.20 8.61 4.03
CA LEU A 408 -11.81 8.21 3.80
C LEU A 408 -10.86 8.95 4.74
N LYS A 409 -11.08 10.25 4.96
CA LYS A 409 -10.28 11.04 5.90
C LYS A 409 -10.41 10.51 7.33
N GLU A 410 -11.61 10.10 7.75
CA GLU A 410 -11.86 9.45 9.04
C GLU A 410 -11.14 8.09 9.13
N TYR A 411 -11.26 7.25 8.11
CA TYR A 411 -10.68 5.91 8.07
C TYR A 411 -9.15 5.94 8.19
N TYR A 412 -8.49 6.65 7.27
CA TYR A 412 -7.03 6.75 7.25
C TYR A 412 -6.48 7.63 8.37
N GLY A 413 -7.23 8.66 8.76
CA GLY A 413 -6.94 9.48 9.94
C GLY A 413 -6.99 8.68 11.24
N GLY A 414 -7.87 7.68 11.32
CA GLY A 414 -7.94 6.73 12.43
C GLY A 414 -6.65 5.89 12.55
N MET A 415 -6.13 5.36 11.45
CA MET A 415 -4.82 4.66 11.44
C MET A 415 -3.70 5.59 11.94
N LEU A 416 -3.62 6.84 11.45
CA LEU A 416 -2.66 7.84 11.93
C LEU A 416 -2.80 8.10 13.42
N ALA A 417 -4.03 8.23 13.94
CA ALA A 417 -4.29 8.45 15.35
C ALA A 417 -3.80 7.28 16.23
N MET A 418 -3.77 6.06 15.68
CA MET A 418 -3.23 4.86 16.32
C MET A 418 -1.72 4.68 16.11
N GLY A 419 -1.03 5.63 15.44
CA GLY A 419 0.43 5.67 15.29
C GLY A 419 0.95 5.10 13.98
N ALA A 420 0.08 4.88 12.99
CA ALA A 420 0.47 4.36 11.67
C ALA A 420 1.45 5.30 10.94
N THR A 421 2.44 4.71 10.29
CA THR A 421 3.31 5.36 9.31
C THR A 421 3.10 4.81 7.90
N THR A 422 2.37 3.71 7.81
CA THR A 422 1.96 2.97 6.61
C THR A 422 0.50 2.55 6.75
N CYS A 423 -0.16 2.19 5.65
CA CYS A 423 -1.55 1.72 5.66
C CYS A 423 -1.61 0.25 6.08
N TRP A 424 -2.54 -0.05 6.98
CA TRP A 424 -2.69 -1.37 7.56
C TRP A 424 -3.51 -2.30 6.65
N GLU A 425 -3.19 -3.59 6.69
CA GLU A 425 -3.88 -4.66 5.96
C GLU A 425 -5.39 -4.66 6.23
N SER A 426 -5.78 -4.44 7.49
CA SER A 426 -7.16 -4.24 7.91
C SER A 426 -7.24 -3.18 9.00
N PHE A 427 -8.37 -2.49 9.06
CA PHE A 427 -8.65 -1.51 10.12
C PHE A 427 -10.16 -1.33 10.29
N ASP A 428 -10.57 -1.11 11.52
CA ASP A 428 -11.91 -0.64 11.85
C ASP A 428 -11.78 0.55 12.80
N VAL A 429 -12.49 1.63 12.51
CA VAL A 429 -12.49 2.84 13.36
C VAL A 429 -12.94 2.54 14.79
N ALA A 430 -13.74 1.50 14.99
CA ALA A 430 -14.13 1.03 16.32
C ALA A 430 -12.97 0.50 17.16
N TRP A 431 -11.86 0.05 16.52
CA TRP A 431 -10.68 -0.45 17.24
C TRP A 431 -9.97 0.64 18.04
N MET A 432 -10.14 1.91 17.68
CA MET A 432 -9.58 3.05 18.44
C MET A 432 -10.16 3.19 19.84
N LYS A 433 -11.35 2.61 20.06
CA LYS A 433 -12.03 2.75 21.34
C LYS A 433 -11.25 2.00 22.44
N ASN A 434 -10.79 2.75 23.43
CA ASN A 434 -10.04 2.25 24.58
C ASN A 434 -8.73 1.49 24.22
N ALA A 435 -8.09 1.84 23.09
CA ALA A 435 -6.87 1.18 22.63
C ALA A 435 -5.58 1.93 23.02
N CYS A 436 -4.50 1.18 23.18
CA CYS A 436 -3.14 1.69 23.12
C CYS A 436 -2.69 1.79 21.66
N LYS A 437 -1.89 2.81 21.34
CA LYS A 437 -1.30 2.98 20.01
C LYS A 437 -0.22 1.92 19.75
N ILE A 438 0.10 1.69 18.47
CA ILE A 438 1.20 0.79 18.09
C ILE A 438 2.57 1.23 18.63
N THR A 439 2.70 2.50 19.05
CA THR A 439 3.91 3.08 19.64
C THR A 439 3.98 2.92 21.15
N GLU A 440 3.00 2.29 21.78
CA GLU A 440 2.87 2.13 23.22
C GLU A 440 2.84 0.64 23.59
N LEU A 441 3.40 0.31 24.76
CA LEU A 441 3.14 -1.00 25.36
C LEU A 441 1.72 -1.06 25.90
N PRO A 442 1.08 -2.24 25.86
CA PRO A 442 -0.25 -2.42 26.44
C PRO A 442 -0.29 -2.01 27.91
N ARG A 443 -1.36 -1.33 28.31
CA ARG A 443 -1.59 -0.88 29.70
C ARG A 443 -2.80 -1.60 30.28
N GLU A 444 -2.81 -1.77 31.58
CA GLU A 444 -3.97 -2.34 32.29
C GLU A 444 -5.26 -1.59 31.94
N GLY A 445 -6.32 -2.31 31.59
CA GLY A 445 -7.61 -1.79 31.21
C GLY A 445 -7.70 -1.18 29.80
N LYS A 446 -6.63 -1.23 28.99
CA LYS A 446 -6.63 -0.85 27.59
C LYS A 446 -6.26 -2.01 26.69
N GLU A 447 -6.82 -2.02 25.49
CA GLU A 447 -6.51 -3.02 24.45
C GLU A 447 -5.29 -2.60 23.63
N ASP A 448 -4.54 -3.56 23.19
CA ASP A 448 -3.48 -3.38 22.19
C ASP A 448 -4.13 -3.36 20.81
N VAL A 449 -4.08 -2.22 20.12
CA VAL A 449 -4.73 -2.09 18.82
C VAL A 449 -4.18 -3.07 17.76
N HIS A 450 -2.94 -3.54 17.91
CA HIS A 450 -2.35 -4.53 17.01
C HIS A 450 -2.55 -5.96 17.54
N GLY A 451 -2.23 -6.21 18.80
CA GLY A 451 -2.18 -7.57 19.34
C GLY A 451 -3.53 -8.14 19.78
N ASP A 452 -4.55 -7.30 20.08
CA ASP A 452 -5.84 -7.73 20.60
C ASP A 452 -6.99 -7.53 19.60
N ARG A 453 -6.70 -6.94 18.45
CA ARG A 453 -7.70 -6.66 17.41
C ARG A 453 -7.47 -7.48 16.15
N GLY A 454 -8.39 -7.32 15.23
CA GLY A 454 -8.42 -8.04 13.98
C GLY A 454 -9.47 -9.15 13.95
N ALA A 455 -9.67 -9.70 12.78
CA ALA A 455 -10.57 -10.81 12.49
C ALA A 455 -9.99 -11.63 11.33
N ASP A 456 -10.53 -12.82 11.12
CA ASP A 456 -10.14 -13.70 10.02
C ASP A 456 -8.62 -13.97 9.99
N CYS A 457 -7.95 -13.72 8.87
CA CYS A 457 -6.50 -13.88 8.77
C CYS A 457 -5.69 -12.74 9.40
N TYR A 458 -6.36 -11.66 9.82
CA TYR A 458 -5.75 -10.45 10.39
C TYR A 458 -5.64 -10.45 11.92
N LEU A 459 -5.83 -11.59 12.56
CA LEU A 459 -5.84 -11.68 14.03
C LEU A 459 -4.49 -11.39 14.65
N GLY A 460 -4.45 -10.41 15.57
CA GLY A 460 -3.30 -10.09 16.39
C GLY A 460 -2.06 -9.77 15.56
N PHE A 461 -0.89 -10.22 16.00
CA PHE A 461 0.38 -9.91 15.37
C PHE A 461 0.65 -10.62 14.03
N ARG A 462 -0.26 -11.45 13.55
CA ARG A 462 -0.23 -11.92 12.15
C ARG A 462 -0.65 -10.81 11.18
N HIS A 463 -1.48 -9.87 11.61
CA HIS A 463 -1.90 -8.69 10.87
C HIS A 463 -0.68 -7.85 10.45
N SER A 464 -0.63 -7.39 9.20
CA SER A 464 0.41 -6.49 8.70
C SER A 464 0.01 -5.02 8.83
N LEU A 465 0.94 -4.18 9.26
CA LEU A 465 0.74 -2.74 9.35
C LEU A 465 1.30 -1.97 8.13
N CYS A 466 1.81 -2.70 7.12
CA CYS A 466 2.18 -2.13 5.82
C CYS A 466 1.70 -3.07 4.71
N HIS A 467 0.55 -2.75 4.10
CA HIS A 467 -0.07 -3.58 3.08
C HIS A 467 -0.52 -2.75 1.88
N GLY A 468 -0.09 -3.16 0.68
CA GLY A 468 -0.25 -2.39 -0.56
C GLY A 468 -1.70 -2.16 -0.98
N TRP A 469 -2.58 -3.15 -0.82
CA TRP A 469 -3.99 -3.01 -1.19
C TRP A 469 -4.73 -1.86 -0.46
N SER A 470 -4.15 -1.37 0.65
CA SER A 470 -4.75 -0.31 1.46
C SER A 470 -4.45 1.11 0.95
N CYS A 471 -3.93 1.28 -0.26
CA CYS A 471 -3.56 2.58 -0.81
C CYS A 471 -4.72 3.35 -1.48
N GLY A 472 -5.97 2.93 -1.28
CA GLY A 472 -7.16 3.46 -1.97
C GLY A 472 -7.42 4.96 -1.85
N PHE A 473 -6.90 5.62 -0.81
CA PHE A 473 -7.01 7.07 -0.67
C PHE A 473 -6.31 7.83 -1.80
N LEU A 474 -5.14 7.37 -2.25
CA LEU A 474 -4.34 8.08 -3.25
C LEU A 474 -5.05 8.16 -4.63
N PRO A 475 -5.49 7.04 -5.25
CA PRO A 475 -6.23 7.13 -6.50
C PRO A 475 -7.54 7.93 -6.35
N PHE A 476 -8.26 7.79 -5.23
CA PHE A 476 -9.42 8.62 -4.96
C PHE A 476 -9.06 10.12 -4.95
N PHE A 477 -7.98 10.50 -4.26
CA PHE A 477 -7.54 11.88 -4.14
C PHE A 477 -7.17 12.47 -5.51
N VAL A 478 -6.41 11.75 -6.31
CA VAL A 478 -5.97 12.20 -7.64
C VAL A 478 -7.15 12.32 -8.60
N GLU A 479 -8.01 11.30 -8.64
CA GLU A 479 -9.14 11.26 -9.61
C GLU A 479 -10.27 12.22 -9.23
N ASN A 480 -10.49 12.51 -7.94
CA ASN A 480 -11.68 13.25 -7.50
C ASN A 480 -11.36 14.58 -6.81
N VAL A 481 -10.34 14.66 -5.94
CA VAL A 481 -10.01 15.92 -5.26
C VAL A 481 -9.19 16.81 -6.19
N VAL A 482 -8.13 16.28 -6.81
CA VAL A 482 -7.40 16.96 -7.89
C VAL A 482 -8.25 16.95 -9.17
N GLY A 483 -9.06 15.93 -9.38
CA GLY A 483 -9.94 15.81 -10.54
C GLY A 483 -9.20 15.54 -11.84
N PHE A 484 -8.07 14.84 -11.78
CA PHE A 484 -7.24 14.52 -12.95
C PHE A 484 -7.82 13.36 -13.75
N HIS A 485 -8.06 13.58 -15.05
CA HIS A 485 -8.59 12.57 -15.96
C HIS A 485 -7.91 12.64 -17.34
N TYR A 486 -7.60 11.47 -17.91
CA TYR A 486 -7.30 11.39 -19.34
C TYR A 486 -8.60 11.44 -20.15
N MET A 487 -8.57 12.18 -21.25
CA MET A 487 -9.71 12.39 -22.16
C MET A 487 -9.61 11.53 -23.42
N ASP A 488 -8.48 10.85 -23.61
CA ASP A 488 -8.22 9.96 -24.73
C ASP A 488 -7.49 8.69 -24.28
N GLU A 489 -7.57 7.65 -25.10
CA GLU A 489 -6.97 6.34 -24.83
C GLU A 489 -5.45 6.36 -24.88
N GLN A 490 -4.84 7.31 -25.60
CA GLN A 490 -3.40 7.45 -25.78
C GLN A 490 -2.74 8.30 -24.67
N CYS A 491 -3.50 8.74 -23.69
CA CYS A 491 -3.01 9.60 -22.61
C CYS A 491 -2.29 10.86 -23.14
N THR A 492 -2.85 11.50 -24.17
CA THR A 492 -2.30 12.72 -24.78
C THR A 492 -3.11 13.97 -24.44
N LYS A 493 -4.30 13.80 -23.88
CA LYS A 493 -5.20 14.88 -23.50
C LYS A 493 -5.73 14.67 -22.09
N VAL A 494 -5.70 15.71 -21.25
CA VAL A 494 -6.18 15.67 -19.87
C VAL A 494 -7.19 16.76 -19.58
N ALA A 495 -8.07 16.51 -18.62
CA ALA A 495 -8.95 17.49 -18.01
C ALA A 495 -8.82 17.47 -16.49
N PHE A 496 -9.24 18.56 -15.86
CA PHE A 496 -9.39 18.65 -14.41
C PHE A 496 -10.84 18.98 -14.06
N THR A 497 -11.40 18.19 -13.15
CA THR A 497 -12.72 18.42 -12.54
C THR A 497 -12.57 18.42 -11.01
N PRO A 498 -11.87 19.43 -10.43
CA PRO A 498 -11.50 19.41 -9.03
C PRO A 498 -12.70 19.55 -8.10
N SER A 499 -12.67 18.79 -7.00
CA SER A 499 -13.57 18.96 -5.87
C SER A 499 -12.76 19.10 -4.59
N LEU A 500 -12.64 20.32 -4.06
CA LEU A 500 -11.75 20.62 -2.95
C LEU A 500 -12.24 20.08 -1.60
N CYS A 501 -13.49 19.68 -1.46
CA CYS A 501 -14.03 19.07 -0.23
C CYS A 501 -13.71 19.86 1.06
N GLY A 502 -13.81 21.20 0.99
CA GLY A 502 -13.50 22.10 2.09
C GLY A 502 -12.04 22.52 2.21
N LEU A 503 -11.15 21.99 1.40
CA LEU A 503 -9.77 22.46 1.28
C LEU A 503 -9.72 23.85 0.60
N LYS A 504 -8.73 24.65 0.97
CA LYS A 504 -8.51 25.99 0.38
C LYS A 504 -7.59 25.91 -0.85
N TYR A 505 -6.66 24.98 -0.85
CA TYR A 505 -5.84 24.68 -2.00
C TYR A 505 -5.46 23.20 -2.07
N VAL A 506 -5.17 22.75 -3.28
CA VAL A 506 -4.57 21.46 -3.58
C VAL A 506 -3.47 21.69 -4.61
N ARG A 507 -2.28 21.19 -4.35
CA ARG A 507 -1.16 21.18 -5.30
C ARG A 507 -0.76 19.74 -5.59
N ALA A 508 -0.53 19.43 -6.87
CA ALA A 508 -0.11 18.11 -7.29
C ALA A 508 0.95 18.17 -8.39
N SER A 509 1.93 17.28 -8.30
CA SER A 509 2.85 16.94 -9.39
C SER A 509 2.58 15.48 -9.76
N ILE A 510 1.95 15.26 -10.93
CA ILE A 510 1.38 13.97 -11.34
C ILE A 510 2.22 13.39 -12.47
N PRO A 511 2.74 12.17 -12.34
CA PRO A 511 3.46 11.49 -13.41
C PRO A 511 2.50 11.03 -14.52
N THR A 512 2.86 11.30 -15.76
CA THR A 512 2.14 10.85 -16.95
C THR A 512 3.10 10.17 -17.94
N PRO A 513 2.62 9.44 -18.94
CA PRO A 513 3.48 8.90 -20.00
C PRO A 513 4.29 9.97 -20.75
N LYS A 514 3.86 11.23 -20.72
CA LYS A 514 4.52 12.36 -21.41
C LYS A 514 5.42 13.18 -20.49
N GLY A 515 5.43 12.94 -19.18
CA GLY A 515 6.20 13.69 -18.20
C GLY A 515 5.36 14.11 -17.00
N MET A 516 5.87 15.05 -16.19
CA MET A 516 5.15 15.52 -15.01
C MET A 516 4.15 16.62 -15.36
N VAL A 517 2.93 16.48 -14.89
CA VAL A 517 1.91 17.54 -14.86
C VAL A 517 1.98 18.21 -13.49
N GLU A 518 2.17 19.53 -13.48
CA GLU A 518 2.09 20.33 -12.26
C GLU A 518 0.74 21.06 -12.27
N VAL A 519 -0.04 20.93 -11.19
CA VAL A 519 -1.35 21.58 -11.07
C VAL A 519 -1.54 22.14 -9.67
N GLU A 520 -2.16 23.30 -9.59
CA GLU A 520 -2.60 23.93 -8.35
C GLU A 520 -4.06 24.39 -8.51
N HIS A 521 -4.89 23.98 -7.58
CA HIS A 521 -6.26 24.45 -7.42
C HIS A 521 -6.35 25.32 -6.17
N LYS A 522 -6.94 26.49 -6.26
CA LYS A 522 -7.18 27.40 -5.12
C LYS A 522 -8.63 27.84 -5.06
N LEU A 523 -9.16 27.89 -3.86
CA LEU A 523 -10.48 28.49 -3.62
C LEU A 523 -10.31 30.01 -3.47
N VAL A 524 -10.76 30.77 -4.48
CA VAL A 524 -10.70 32.22 -4.52
C VAL A 524 -12.11 32.78 -4.68
N ASN A 525 -12.58 33.55 -3.72
CA ASN A 525 -13.93 34.14 -3.73
C ASN A 525 -15.06 33.12 -3.99
N GLY A 526 -14.93 31.90 -3.45
CA GLY A 526 -15.92 30.83 -3.59
C GLY A 526 -15.88 30.10 -4.94
N ARG A 527 -14.87 30.35 -5.78
CA ARG A 527 -14.63 29.65 -7.05
C ARG A 527 -13.28 28.95 -7.00
N VAL A 528 -13.18 27.81 -7.66
CA VAL A 528 -11.91 27.10 -7.83
C VAL A 528 -11.17 27.69 -9.02
N GLU A 529 -10.00 28.26 -8.76
CA GLU A 529 -9.06 28.68 -9.80
C GLU A 529 -8.02 27.59 -9.99
N THR A 530 -7.77 27.21 -11.25
CA THR A 530 -6.81 26.16 -11.61
C THR A 530 -5.65 26.78 -12.40
N SER A 531 -4.44 26.53 -11.96
CA SER A 531 -3.23 26.79 -12.73
C SER A 531 -2.49 25.47 -12.98
N CYS A 532 -2.06 25.22 -14.21
CA CYS A 532 -1.38 23.97 -14.54
C CYS A 532 -0.25 24.20 -15.53
N ARG A 533 0.74 23.30 -15.46
CA ARG A 533 1.85 23.22 -16.40
C ARG A 533 1.91 21.80 -16.98
N MET A 534 1.85 21.74 -18.31
CA MET A 534 1.84 20.49 -19.05
C MET A 534 3.23 20.16 -19.60
N PRO A 535 3.64 18.89 -19.61
CA PRO A 535 4.81 18.45 -20.37
C PRO A 535 4.53 18.50 -21.87
N GLU A 536 5.59 18.50 -22.68
CA GLU A 536 5.47 18.42 -24.14
C GLU A 536 4.72 17.14 -24.56
N GLY A 537 3.80 17.27 -25.52
CA GLY A 537 2.97 16.17 -26.01
C GLY A 537 1.74 15.82 -25.18
N LEU A 538 1.46 16.60 -24.12
CA LEU A 538 0.22 16.51 -23.36
C LEU A 538 -0.56 17.83 -23.49
N THR A 539 -1.84 17.74 -23.83
CA THR A 539 -2.72 18.91 -24.00
C THR A 539 -3.78 18.95 -22.90
N TYR A 540 -4.19 20.17 -22.53
CA TYR A 540 -5.29 20.39 -21.59
C TYR A 540 -6.61 20.61 -22.35
N ASP A 541 -7.68 19.91 -21.96
CA ASP A 541 -9.04 20.12 -22.45
C ASP A 541 -9.81 21.04 -21.51
N GLY A 542 -9.80 22.34 -21.81
CA GLY A 542 -10.47 23.36 -21.00
C GLY A 542 -11.95 23.59 -21.34
N GLU A 543 -12.50 22.93 -22.36
CA GLU A 543 -13.87 23.20 -22.83
C GLU A 543 -14.96 22.72 -21.86
N ASN A 544 -14.65 21.83 -20.94
CA ASN A 544 -15.57 21.31 -19.92
C ASN A 544 -15.51 22.02 -18.56
N ALA A 545 -14.71 23.08 -18.43
CA ALA A 545 -14.54 23.79 -17.16
C ALA A 545 -15.53 24.95 -17.03
N GLU A 546 -16.84 24.71 -16.91
CA GLU A 546 -17.87 25.76 -16.71
C GLU A 546 -17.62 26.64 -15.45
N ASN A 547 -16.70 26.28 -14.54
CA ASN A 547 -16.42 26.99 -13.30
C ASN A 547 -14.93 27.20 -12.97
N ALA A 548 -14.00 26.87 -13.85
CA ALA A 548 -12.57 27.01 -13.57
C ALA A 548 -11.92 28.10 -14.44
N CYS A 549 -11.29 29.09 -13.82
CA CYS A 549 -10.40 30.02 -14.52
C CYS A 549 -9.03 29.32 -14.68
N VAL A 550 -8.73 28.83 -15.88
CA VAL A 550 -7.48 28.11 -16.13
C VAL A 550 -6.41 29.08 -16.63
N GLN A 551 -5.31 29.15 -15.92
CA GLN A 551 -4.12 29.89 -16.35
C GLN A 551 -3.04 28.90 -16.80
N LEU A 552 -2.85 28.78 -18.13
CA LEU A 552 -1.74 28.03 -18.71
C LEU A 552 -0.44 28.83 -18.53
N CYS A 553 0.50 28.32 -17.77
CA CYS A 553 1.83 28.92 -17.65
C CYS A 553 2.72 28.47 -18.81
N ALA A 554 2.96 29.34 -19.79
CA ALA A 554 3.97 29.13 -20.82
C ALA A 554 5.41 29.22 -20.23
N ASP A 555 6.35 28.54 -20.86
CA ASP A 555 7.74 28.26 -20.42
C ASP A 555 8.64 29.44 -20.00
N HIS A 556 8.13 30.62 -19.70
CA HIS A 556 8.93 31.84 -19.49
C HIS A 556 9.05 32.32 -18.02
N CYS A 557 8.62 31.57 -17.03
CA CYS A 557 8.75 31.99 -15.63
C CYS A 557 9.76 31.14 -14.85
N GLY A 558 11.03 31.53 -14.86
CA GLY A 558 12.14 30.92 -14.11
C GLY A 558 11.99 30.90 -12.58
N ALA A 559 11.01 31.63 -12.03
CA ALA A 559 10.82 31.75 -10.57
C ALA A 559 10.13 30.52 -9.94
N LEU A 560 9.25 29.80 -10.70
CA LEU A 560 8.63 28.57 -10.19
C LEU A 560 9.58 27.36 -10.21
N ARG A 561 10.58 27.36 -11.13
CA ARG A 561 11.63 26.32 -11.14
C ARG A 561 12.46 26.29 -9.87
N THR A 562 12.70 27.44 -9.22
CA THR A 562 13.49 27.54 -7.99
C THR A 562 12.68 27.13 -6.77
N SER A 563 11.39 27.43 -6.72
CA SER A 563 10.51 27.08 -5.58
C SER A 563 10.19 25.59 -5.53
N CYS A 564 9.80 24.97 -6.64
CA CYS A 564 9.52 23.51 -6.68
C CYS A 564 10.80 22.68 -6.52
N LYS A 565 11.92 23.04 -7.18
CA LYS A 565 13.18 22.31 -7.00
C LYS A 565 13.75 22.46 -5.58
N ALA A 566 13.61 23.63 -4.96
CA ALA A 566 14.02 23.82 -3.57
C ALA A 566 13.12 23.08 -2.58
N HIS A 567 11.81 22.95 -2.88
CA HIS A 567 10.87 22.21 -2.03
C HIS A 567 11.02 20.69 -2.22
N VAL A 568 11.21 20.23 -3.44
CA VAL A 568 11.51 18.82 -3.76
C VAL A 568 12.90 18.44 -3.23
N ALA A 569 13.90 19.31 -3.35
CA ALA A 569 15.22 19.08 -2.76
C ALA A 569 15.16 19.07 -1.22
N ASN A 570 14.38 19.95 -0.59
CA ASN A 570 14.20 19.94 0.87
C ASN A 570 13.34 18.76 1.36
N LEU A 571 12.41 18.24 0.56
CA LEU A 571 11.65 17.02 0.87
C LEU A 571 12.49 15.75 0.63
N ILE A 572 13.44 15.79 -0.31
CA ILE A 572 14.36 14.68 -0.60
C ILE A 572 15.59 14.73 0.33
N ASP A 573 16.10 15.94 0.69
CA ASP A 573 17.20 16.09 1.65
C ASP A 573 16.76 15.90 3.10
N ASP A 574 15.49 16.11 3.43
CA ASP A 574 14.93 15.68 4.71
C ASP A 574 14.60 14.18 4.63
N ARG A 575 15.66 13.37 4.63
CA ARG A 575 15.60 11.90 4.64
C ARG A 575 14.84 11.31 5.83
N SER A 576 14.42 12.15 6.78
CA SER A 576 13.52 11.79 7.88
C SER A 576 12.03 11.82 7.48
N VAL A 577 11.71 12.25 6.26
CA VAL A 577 10.33 12.55 5.84
C VAL A 577 9.72 11.48 4.91
N LEU A 578 10.54 10.60 4.29
CA LEU A 578 10.03 9.50 3.45
C LEU A 578 10.06 8.13 4.13
#